data_ed9e629ddeb71785f19be5aa12ac0772
#
_entry.id   ed9e629ddeb71785f19be5aa12ac0772
#
_cell.length_a   1.000
_cell.length_b   1.000
_cell.length_c   1.000
_cell.angle_alpha   90.00
_cell.angle_beta   90.00
_cell.angle_gamma   90.00
#
_symmetry.space_group_name_H-M   'P 1'
#
loop_
_entity.id
_entity.type
_entity.pdbx_description
1 polymer ?
#
loop_
_entity_poly.entity_id
_entity_poly.type
_entity_poly.pdbx_seq_one_letter_code
_entity_poly.pdbx_strand_id
1 'polypeptide(L)'
;MEKEKIKVYTYTRVSTAMQVDGYSLDAQKAKIKAYADYNDYKIVGEYEDAGKSGKSIEGRVQFSQMMEDIKSGKDGVSYVLVFKLSRFGRNAADVLSSLQVMQDFGVNLVCVEDGIDSSKDAGKLMISVLSAVAEI
;
A
#
# COMPACT_ATOMS: atom_id res chain seq x y z
N MET A 1 16.17 -22.61 16.02
CA MET A 1 14.84 -22.51 15.44
C MET A 1 14.63 -21.15 14.80
N GLU A 2 14.40 -21.13 13.52
CA GLU A 2 14.21 -19.85 12.85
C GLU A 2 12.84 -19.27 13.17
N LYS A 3 12.86 -17.99 13.50
CA LYS A 3 11.62 -17.26 13.74
C LYS A 3 10.97 -16.99 12.39
N GLU A 4 9.70 -17.32 12.30
CA GLU A 4 8.94 -17.05 11.08
C GLU A 4 8.81 -15.55 10.86
N LYS A 5 9.16 -15.08 9.66
CA LYS A 5 9.07 -13.67 9.34
C LYS A 5 7.63 -13.26 9.09
N ILE A 6 7.33 -12.00 9.41
CA ILE A 6 6.04 -11.41 9.05
C ILE A 6 6.02 -11.26 7.53
N LYS A 7 4.97 -11.76 6.91
CA LYS A 7 4.79 -11.71 5.46
C LYS A 7 4.05 -10.46 5.06
N VAL A 8 4.47 -9.88 3.96
CA VAL A 8 3.88 -8.65 3.45
C VAL A 8 3.70 -8.71 1.94
N TYR A 9 2.75 -7.92 1.44
CA TYR A 9 2.64 -7.59 0.02
C TYR A 9 3.20 -6.20 -0.18
N THR A 10 3.64 -5.91 -1.40
CA THR A 10 3.99 -4.55 -1.79
C THR A 10 3.09 -4.11 -2.93
N TYR A 11 2.74 -2.84 -2.94
CA TYR A 11 1.97 -2.26 -4.02
C TYR A 11 2.60 -0.96 -4.46
N THR A 12 2.85 -0.84 -5.75
CA THR A 12 3.39 0.37 -6.34
C THR A 12 2.48 0.84 -7.47
N ARG A 13 2.34 2.14 -7.58
CA ARG A 13 1.50 2.75 -8.61
C ARG A 13 2.16 4.01 -9.12
N VAL A 14 2.23 4.11 -10.43
CA VAL A 14 2.80 5.29 -11.07
C VAL A 14 2.02 5.57 -12.34
N SER A 15 1.88 6.85 -12.66
CA SER A 15 1.34 7.30 -13.94
C SER A 15 2.26 8.41 -14.43
N THR A 16 2.05 8.84 -15.66
CA THR A 16 2.82 9.94 -16.23
C THR A 16 2.80 11.17 -15.32
N ALA A 17 1.64 11.49 -14.77
CA ALA A 17 1.49 12.63 -13.87
C ALA A 17 2.27 12.46 -12.57
N MET A 18 2.37 11.24 -12.07
CA MET A 18 3.05 10.98 -10.80
C MET A 18 4.57 11.08 -10.92
N GLN A 19 5.11 10.90 -12.11
CA GLN A 19 6.55 11.00 -12.32
C GLN A 19 7.07 12.43 -12.10
N VAL A 20 6.18 13.39 -12.10
CA VAL A 20 6.53 14.80 -11.86
C VAL A 20 7.13 15.01 -10.47
N ASP A 21 6.78 14.19 -9.50
CA ASP A 21 7.32 14.32 -8.14
C ASP A 21 8.73 13.74 -7.98
N GLY A 22 9.30 13.21 -9.05
CA GLY A 22 10.67 12.72 -9.02
C GLY A 22 10.85 11.28 -8.56
N TYR A 23 9.77 10.59 -8.26
CA TYR A 23 9.85 9.21 -7.80
C TYR A 23 9.44 8.24 -8.88
N SER A 24 10.42 7.61 -9.52
CA SER A 24 10.18 6.55 -10.48
C SER A 24 9.67 5.30 -9.77
N LEU A 25 9.15 4.36 -10.55
CA LEU A 25 8.72 3.08 -10.03
C LEU A 25 9.87 2.36 -9.31
N ASP A 26 11.06 2.38 -9.92
CA ASP A 26 12.22 1.73 -9.31
C ASP A 26 12.62 2.36 -7.98
N ALA A 27 12.54 3.68 -7.89
CA ALA A 27 12.85 4.38 -6.63
C ALA A 27 11.84 4.02 -5.54
N GLN A 28 10.56 3.92 -5.88
CA GLN A 28 9.52 3.48 -4.94
C GLN A 28 9.81 2.06 -4.44
N LYS A 29 10.10 1.16 -5.36
CA LYS A 29 10.39 -0.24 -5.01
C LYS A 29 11.60 -0.36 -4.10
N ALA A 30 12.66 0.42 -4.40
CA ALA A 30 13.88 0.38 -3.60
C ALA A 30 13.61 0.82 -2.15
N LYS A 31 12.84 1.87 -1.96
CA LYS A 31 12.51 2.36 -0.62
C LYS A 31 11.62 1.39 0.14
N ILE A 32 10.65 0.79 -0.54
CA ILE A 32 9.78 -0.20 0.07
C ILE A 32 10.56 -1.44 0.49
N LYS A 33 11.46 -1.90 -0.37
CA LYS A 33 12.30 -3.05 -0.06
C LYS A 33 13.21 -2.78 1.13
N ALA A 34 13.80 -1.59 1.18
CA ALA A 34 14.65 -1.21 2.30
C ALA A 34 13.88 -1.22 3.62
N TYR A 35 12.64 -0.74 3.60
CA TYR A 35 11.79 -0.77 4.78
C TYR A 35 11.50 -2.20 5.22
N ALA A 36 11.16 -3.08 4.26
CA ALA A 36 10.89 -4.48 4.56
C ALA A 36 12.13 -5.17 5.15
N ASP A 37 13.29 -4.94 4.58
CA ASP A 37 14.54 -5.51 5.07
C ASP A 37 14.87 -5.01 6.48
N TYR A 38 14.69 -3.73 6.72
CA TYR A 38 14.94 -3.12 8.03
C TYR A 38 14.05 -3.74 9.10
N ASN A 39 12.80 -4.01 8.78
CA ASN A 39 11.83 -4.57 9.72
C ASN A 39 11.78 -6.10 9.71
N ASP A 40 12.65 -6.72 8.94
CA ASP A 40 12.73 -8.17 8.81
C ASP A 40 11.42 -8.79 8.31
N TYR A 41 10.78 -8.12 7.34
CA TYR A 41 9.58 -8.62 6.70
C TYR A 41 9.92 -9.43 5.46
N LYS A 42 9.09 -10.42 5.17
CA LYS A 42 9.24 -11.23 3.97
C LYS A 42 8.22 -10.78 2.91
N ILE A 43 8.69 -10.29 1.78
CA ILE A 43 7.82 -9.91 0.67
C ILE A 43 7.42 -11.18 -0.07
N VAL A 44 6.13 -11.51 -0.04
CA VAL A 44 5.61 -12.73 -0.67
C VAL A 44 4.77 -12.43 -1.92
N GLY A 45 4.57 -11.18 -2.24
CA GLY A 45 3.87 -10.77 -3.45
C GLY A 45 4.13 -9.31 -3.75
N GLU A 46 4.32 -9.00 -5.02
CA GLU A 46 4.55 -7.64 -5.48
C GLU A 46 3.52 -7.31 -6.54
N TYR A 47 2.80 -6.22 -6.34
CA TYR A 47 1.74 -5.77 -7.22
C TYR A 47 2.09 -4.38 -7.74
N GLU A 48 1.90 -4.18 -9.03
CA GLU A 48 2.35 -2.95 -9.67
C GLU A 48 1.36 -2.52 -10.73
N ASP A 49 0.86 -1.29 -10.62
CA ASP A 49 0.02 -0.69 -11.63
C ASP A 49 0.74 0.52 -12.21
N ALA A 50 1.05 0.44 -13.49
CA ALA A 50 1.68 1.54 -14.21
C ALA A 50 0.66 2.06 -15.23
N GLY A 51 -0.17 2.98 -14.79
CA GLY A 51 -1.23 3.52 -15.62
C GLY A 51 -0.70 4.50 -16.63
N LYS A 52 -1.19 4.42 -17.84
CA LYS A 52 -0.74 5.30 -18.94
C LYS A 52 -1.17 6.74 -18.73
N SER A 53 -2.31 6.98 -18.17
CA SER A 53 -2.83 8.34 -17.99
C SER A 53 -3.43 8.59 -16.62
N GLY A 54 -3.40 7.64 -15.74
CA GLY A 54 -3.99 7.78 -14.42
C GLY A 54 -5.48 7.98 -14.44
N LYS A 55 -6.14 7.67 -15.51
CA LYS A 55 -7.51 8.06 -15.75
C LYS A 55 -8.57 7.25 -15.07
N SER A 56 -8.34 6.03 -14.74
CA SER A 56 -9.48 5.24 -14.31
C SER A 56 -9.11 4.16 -13.33
N ILE A 57 -10.11 3.73 -12.63
CA ILE A 57 -10.05 2.59 -11.74
C ILE A 57 -9.63 1.33 -12.49
N GLU A 58 -10.00 1.28 -13.78
CA GLU A 58 -9.68 0.16 -14.63
C GLU A 58 -8.17 -0.06 -14.79
N GLY A 59 -7.38 0.99 -14.57
CA GLY A 59 -5.92 0.89 -14.58
C GLY A 59 -5.33 0.27 -13.33
N ARG A 60 -6.16 -0.17 -12.38
CA ARG A 60 -5.69 -0.75 -11.11
C ARG A 60 -5.96 -2.26 -11.05
N VAL A 61 -5.65 -2.96 -12.10
CA VAL A 61 -5.87 -4.40 -12.20
C VAL A 61 -5.09 -5.15 -11.11
N GLN A 62 -3.85 -4.77 -10.90
CA GLN A 62 -3.01 -5.42 -9.88
C GLN A 62 -3.48 -5.12 -8.47
N PHE A 63 -3.97 -3.91 -8.22
CA PHE A 63 -4.53 -3.58 -6.91
C PHE A 63 -5.75 -4.47 -6.61
N SER A 64 -6.62 -4.63 -7.60
CA SER A 64 -7.81 -5.48 -7.45
C SER A 64 -7.41 -6.93 -7.19
N GLN A 65 -6.38 -7.42 -7.88
CA GLN A 65 -5.88 -8.78 -7.66
C GLN A 65 -5.32 -8.93 -6.25
N MET A 66 -4.56 -7.92 -5.79
CA MET A 66 -4.02 -7.92 -4.44
C MET A 66 -5.13 -8.02 -3.39
N MET A 67 -6.20 -7.25 -3.58
CA MET A 67 -7.33 -7.28 -2.64
C MET A 67 -7.99 -8.65 -2.62
N GLU A 68 -8.13 -9.30 -3.77
CA GLU A 68 -8.67 -10.65 -3.83
C GLU A 68 -7.75 -11.66 -3.14
N ASP A 69 -6.45 -11.51 -3.32
CA ASP A 69 -5.48 -12.39 -2.66
C ASP A 69 -5.51 -12.21 -1.13
N ILE A 70 -5.71 -10.98 -0.66
CA ILE A 70 -5.87 -10.70 0.78
C ILE A 70 -7.12 -11.40 1.30
N LYS A 71 -8.23 -11.28 0.60
CA LYS A 71 -9.49 -11.91 1.02
C LYS A 71 -9.39 -13.43 1.06
N SER A 72 -8.62 -14.00 0.14
CA SER A 72 -8.44 -15.47 0.10
C SER A 72 -7.55 -15.98 1.23
N GLY A 73 -6.70 -15.12 1.77
CA GLY A 73 -5.77 -15.52 2.83
C GLY A 73 -4.66 -16.46 2.39
N LYS A 74 -4.45 -16.59 1.09
CA LYS A 74 -3.53 -17.62 0.55
C LYS A 74 -2.09 -17.46 1.00
N ASP A 75 -1.63 -16.24 1.23
CA ASP A 75 -0.24 -15.99 1.63
C ASP A 75 -0.08 -15.60 3.08
N GLY A 76 -1.17 -15.33 3.79
CA GLY A 76 -1.12 -15.02 5.22
C GLY A 76 -0.37 -13.74 5.54
N VAL A 77 -0.52 -12.70 4.72
CA VAL A 77 0.20 -11.45 4.94
C VAL A 77 -0.39 -10.65 6.08
N SER A 78 0.45 -9.86 6.75
CA SER A 78 0.03 -8.98 7.85
C SER A 78 0.01 -7.52 7.45
N TYR A 79 0.74 -7.15 6.40
CA TYR A 79 0.85 -5.76 5.96
C TYR A 79 0.89 -5.66 4.44
N VAL A 80 0.39 -4.53 3.95
CA VAL A 80 0.66 -4.07 2.59
C VAL A 80 1.56 -2.84 2.70
N LEU A 81 2.69 -2.85 2.03
CA LEU A 81 3.63 -1.74 2.03
C LEU A 81 3.45 -0.94 0.75
N VAL A 82 3.23 0.36 0.89
CA VAL A 82 3.16 1.27 -0.25
C VAL A 82 4.13 2.42 -0.05
N PHE A 83 4.46 3.13 -1.11
CA PHE A 83 5.41 4.24 -1.01
C PHE A 83 4.80 5.42 -0.26
N LYS A 84 3.63 5.88 -0.70
CA LYS A 84 2.88 6.99 -0.10
C LYS A 84 1.41 6.66 -0.08
N LEU A 85 0.66 7.32 0.77
CA LEU A 85 -0.80 7.15 0.82
C LEU A 85 -1.44 7.46 -0.54
N SER A 86 -0.93 8.47 -1.25
CA SER A 86 -1.42 8.84 -2.57
C SER A 86 -1.21 7.75 -3.63
N ARG A 87 -0.32 6.82 -3.38
CA ARG A 87 -0.10 5.68 -4.26
C ARG A 87 -0.99 4.49 -3.91
N PHE A 88 -1.61 4.51 -2.73
CA PHE A 88 -2.51 3.45 -2.30
C PHE A 88 -3.93 3.67 -2.81
N GLY A 89 -4.43 4.87 -2.68
CA GLY A 89 -5.77 5.19 -3.10
C GLY A 89 -5.83 6.46 -3.93
N ARG A 90 -6.93 6.64 -4.64
CA ARG A 90 -7.12 7.75 -5.56
C ARG A 90 -7.79 8.96 -4.89
N ASN A 91 -8.53 8.69 -3.82
CA ASN A 91 -9.20 9.72 -3.03
C ASN A 91 -9.47 9.15 -1.65
N ALA A 92 -10.00 9.99 -0.77
CA ALA A 92 -10.24 9.61 0.62
C ALA A 92 -11.17 8.42 0.75
N ALA A 93 -12.26 8.40 -0.02
CA ALA A 93 -13.23 7.32 0.06
C ALA A 93 -12.59 5.98 -0.36
N ASP A 94 -11.79 5.99 -1.43
CA ASP A 94 -11.10 4.81 -1.92
C ASP A 94 -10.12 4.28 -0.87
N VAL A 95 -9.34 5.17 -0.26
CA VAL A 95 -8.38 4.80 0.79
C VAL A 95 -9.11 4.15 1.96
N LEU A 96 -10.16 4.79 2.45
CA LEU A 96 -10.87 4.31 3.63
C LEU A 96 -11.58 2.98 3.38
N SER A 97 -12.23 2.83 2.23
CA SER A 97 -12.93 1.58 1.94
C SER A 97 -11.95 0.43 1.72
N SER A 98 -10.85 0.67 1.04
CA SER A 98 -9.83 -0.36 0.83
C SER A 98 -9.18 -0.78 2.14
N LEU A 99 -8.86 0.20 2.99
CA LEU A 99 -8.26 -0.08 4.29
C LEU A 99 -9.21 -0.87 5.18
N GLN A 100 -10.50 -0.53 5.15
CA GLN A 100 -11.51 -1.24 5.92
C GLN A 100 -11.55 -2.72 5.53
N VAL A 101 -11.56 -3.01 4.23
CA VAL A 101 -11.55 -4.39 3.75
C VAL A 101 -10.29 -5.11 4.23
N MET A 102 -9.13 -4.48 4.09
CA MET A 102 -7.87 -5.07 4.54
C MET A 102 -7.92 -5.41 6.02
N GLN A 103 -8.38 -4.48 6.84
CA GLN A 103 -8.43 -4.68 8.29
C GLN A 103 -9.43 -5.76 8.69
N ASP A 104 -10.51 -5.92 7.93
CA ASP A 104 -11.47 -7.01 8.15
C ASP A 104 -10.80 -8.38 7.99
N PHE A 105 -9.74 -8.43 7.20
CA PHE A 105 -8.97 -9.67 6.99
C PHE A 105 -7.65 -9.68 7.76
N GLY A 106 -7.49 -8.77 8.72
CA GLY A 106 -6.31 -8.74 9.60
C GLY A 106 -5.06 -8.17 8.95
N VAL A 107 -5.21 -7.38 7.88
CA VAL A 107 -4.08 -6.80 7.15
C VAL A 107 -4.05 -5.30 7.37
N ASN A 108 -2.88 -4.76 7.67
CA ASN A 108 -2.69 -3.33 7.89
C ASN A 108 -1.88 -2.70 6.76
N LEU A 109 -1.92 -1.37 6.69
CA LEU A 109 -1.25 -0.57 5.66
C LEU A 109 -0.05 0.16 6.26
N VAL A 110 1.08 0.11 5.55
CA VAL A 110 2.24 0.93 5.87
C VAL A 110 2.55 1.81 4.68
N CYS A 111 2.63 3.12 4.89
CA CYS A 111 3.04 4.09 3.89
C CYS A 111 4.47 4.50 4.24
N VAL A 112 5.42 3.98 3.49
CA VAL A 112 6.85 4.06 3.85
C VAL A 112 7.35 5.49 3.92
N GLU A 113 7.07 6.30 2.92
CA GLU A 113 7.55 7.68 2.87
C GLU A 113 6.82 8.59 3.87
N ASP A 114 5.54 8.32 4.11
CA ASP A 114 4.75 9.13 5.05
C ASP A 114 4.97 8.75 6.51
N GLY A 115 5.60 7.62 6.75
CA GLY A 115 5.81 7.12 8.11
C GLY A 115 4.53 6.65 8.79
N ILE A 116 3.57 6.17 8.01
CA ILE A 116 2.26 5.74 8.52
C ILE A 116 2.19 4.23 8.63
N ASP A 117 1.68 3.75 9.76
CA ASP A 117 1.44 2.32 9.99
C ASP A 117 0.06 2.19 10.64
N SER A 118 -0.92 1.66 9.89
CA SER A 118 -2.30 1.58 10.36
C SER A 118 -2.51 0.59 11.51
N SER A 119 -1.52 -0.22 11.84
CA SER A 119 -1.61 -1.11 12.99
C SER A 119 -1.40 -0.35 14.31
N LYS A 120 -0.95 0.89 14.23
CA LYS A 120 -0.67 1.74 15.39
C LYS A 120 -1.71 2.85 15.49
N ASP A 121 -2.05 3.24 16.71
CA ASP A 121 -3.08 4.27 16.93
C ASP A 121 -2.75 5.59 16.25
N ALA A 122 -1.50 6.02 16.35
CA ALA A 122 -1.06 7.26 15.69
C ALA A 122 -1.25 7.18 14.17
N GLY A 123 -0.96 6.02 13.58
CA GLY A 123 -1.13 5.82 12.15
C GLY A 123 -2.60 5.86 11.73
N LYS A 124 -3.47 5.24 12.52
CA LYS A 124 -4.92 5.27 12.25
C LYS A 124 -5.47 6.69 12.28
N LEU A 125 -5.06 7.45 13.29
CA LEU A 125 -5.47 8.85 13.39
C LEU A 125 -4.98 9.66 12.21
N MET A 126 -3.73 9.46 11.82
CA MET A 126 -3.14 10.18 10.71
C MET A 126 -3.86 9.90 9.40
N ILE A 127 -4.20 8.65 9.13
CA ILE A 127 -4.98 8.29 7.93
C ILE A 127 -6.33 8.97 7.95
N SER A 128 -7.01 8.97 9.10
CA SER A 128 -8.32 9.62 9.24
C SER A 128 -8.24 11.12 8.95
N VAL A 129 -7.22 11.78 9.50
CA VAL A 129 -7.04 13.22 9.29
C VAL A 129 -6.73 13.52 7.82
N LEU A 130 -5.81 12.79 7.22
CA LEU A 130 -5.42 13.00 5.83
C LEU A 130 -6.60 12.75 4.90
N SER A 131 -7.40 11.72 5.19
CA SER A 131 -8.56 11.39 4.38
C SER A 131 -9.62 12.48 4.48
N ALA A 132 -9.85 13.03 5.67
CA ALA A 132 -10.79 14.11 5.87
C ALA A 132 -10.36 15.39 5.13
N VAL A 133 -9.08 15.73 5.19
CA VAL A 133 -8.53 16.88 4.49
C VAL A 133 -8.66 16.72 2.98
N ALA A 134 -8.42 15.52 2.47
CA ALA A 134 -8.50 15.26 1.03
C ALA A 134 -9.91 15.42 0.48
N GLU A 135 -10.95 15.37 1.31
CA GLU A 135 -12.32 15.53 0.87
C GLU A 135 -12.78 16.99 0.81
N ILE A 136 -12.00 17.89 1.35
CA ILE A 136 -12.29 19.32 1.26
C ILE A 136 -11.81 19.86 -0.09
#